data_5546df41715a3822488ae06d58de467e
#
_entry.id   5546df41715a3822488ae06d58de467e
#
_cell.length_a   1.000
_cell.length_b   1.000
_cell.length_c   1.000
_cell.angle_alpha   90.00
_cell.angle_beta   90.00
_cell.angle_gamma   90.00
#
_symmetry.space_group_name_H-M   'P 1'
#
loop_
_entity.id
_entity.type
_entity.pdbx_description
1 polymer ?
#
loop_
_entity_poly.entity_id
_entity_poly.type
_entity_poly.pdbx_seq_one_letter_code
_entity_poly.pdbx_strand_id
1 'polypeptide(L)'
;GFERSWNGKVDSPVAFGNLVLGPGYYALVVGNYILGSGGFDGRLMKTLRDQYGYTYGAYSNLAPATEAGAFSIAFSTQKANTAPALATAQKVLADFVAEGPTEAELQQAKSNLVGGFPLRFDTNAKLLQYLSLIGFYNLPDDYLEAYPKAVAAISSAQIKAAWQRRVQPQNMNIVVVGADAPKNTDAQSKK
;
A
#
# COMPACT_ATOMS: atom_id res chain seq x y z
N GLY A 1 15.47 5.10 -17.05
CA GLY A 1 14.93 4.44 -15.87
C GLY A 1 13.73 3.60 -16.25
N PHE A 2 13.64 2.38 -15.73
CA PHE A 2 12.57 1.44 -16.09
C PHE A 2 11.63 1.34 -14.91
N GLU A 3 10.39 1.77 -15.09
CA GLU A 3 9.35 1.63 -14.09
C GLU A 3 8.66 0.28 -14.25
N ARG A 4 8.39 -0.36 -13.13
CA ARG A 4 7.58 -1.55 -13.04
C ARG A 4 6.45 -1.29 -12.08
N SER A 5 5.25 -1.35 -12.57
CA SER A 5 4.11 -1.29 -11.69
C SER A 5 3.40 -2.65 -11.63
N TRP A 6 3.00 -3.01 -10.45
CA TRP A 6 2.24 -4.20 -10.17
C TRP A 6 0.88 -3.77 -9.62
N ASN A 7 -0.16 -3.95 -10.41
CA ASN A 7 -1.51 -3.48 -10.10
C ASN A 7 -2.43 -4.66 -9.88
N GLY A 8 -2.99 -4.77 -8.71
CA GLY A 8 -4.06 -5.69 -8.40
C GLY A 8 -5.36 -4.94 -8.12
N LYS A 9 -6.48 -5.50 -8.52
CA LYS A 9 -7.76 -4.99 -8.05
C LYS A 9 -7.89 -5.26 -6.55
N VAL A 10 -8.18 -4.22 -5.78
CA VAL A 10 -8.74 -4.40 -4.46
C VAL A 10 -10.20 -4.76 -4.69
N ASP A 11 -10.53 -6.07 -4.59
CA ASP A 11 -11.89 -6.54 -4.79
C ASP A 11 -12.80 -6.00 -3.70
N SER A 12 -13.59 -5.09 -4.06
CA SER A 12 -14.89 -4.62 -3.56
C SER A 12 -15.04 -3.14 -3.90
N PRO A 13 -16.21 -2.67 -4.29
CA PRO A 13 -16.47 -1.25 -4.35
C PRO A 13 -16.31 -0.69 -2.94
N VAL A 14 -15.15 -0.19 -2.67
CA VAL A 14 -14.88 0.61 -1.51
C VAL A 14 -15.31 2.00 -1.91
N ALA A 15 -16.60 2.24 -1.85
CA ALA A 15 -17.10 3.59 -1.86
C ALA A 15 -16.40 4.34 -0.73
N PHE A 16 -15.63 5.36 -1.06
CA PHE A 16 -14.89 6.17 -0.08
C PHE A 16 -15.80 6.70 1.03
N GLY A 17 -17.07 7.01 0.71
CA GLY A 17 -18.05 7.47 1.68
C GLY A 17 -18.26 6.57 2.89
N ASN A 18 -18.09 5.24 2.76
CA ASN A 18 -18.29 4.29 3.87
C ASN A 18 -17.00 3.65 4.39
N LEU A 19 -15.87 3.79 3.68
CA LEU A 19 -14.59 3.17 4.06
C LEU A 19 -13.57 4.13 4.63
N VAL A 20 -13.67 5.40 4.36
CA VAL A 20 -12.78 6.42 4.94
C VAL A 20 -12.91 6.49 6.46
N LEU A 21 -14.01 5.98 7.00
CA LEU A 21 -14.32 6.04 8.43
C LEU A 21 -14.47 4.67 9.08
N GLY A 22 -14.49 3.60 8.28
CA GLY A 22 -14.62 2.26 8.84
C GLY A 22 -13.26 1.66 9.24
N PRO A 23 -13.25 0.75 10.21
CA PRO A 23 -12.02 0.06 10.67
C PRO A 23 -11.26 -0.59 9.52
N GLY A 24 -11.93 -0.99 8.44
CA GLY A 24 -11.32 -1.61 7.27
C GLY A 24 -10.40 -0.68 6.47
N TYR A 25 -10.78 0.59 6.30
CA TYR A 25 -9.95 1.57 5.61
C TYR A 25 -8.66 1.86 6.36
N TYR A 26 -8.75 2.17 7.64
CA TYR A 26 -7.58 2.47 8.46
C TYR A 26 -6.63 1.27 8.55
N ALA A 27 -7.17 0.05 8.61
CA ALA A 27 -6.38 -1.17 8.58
C ALA A 27 -5.62 -1.33 7.25
N LEU A 28 -6.23 -0.99 6.11
CA LEU A 28 -5.55 -0.99 4.81
C LEU A 28 -4.47 0.10 4.74
N VAL A 29 -4.76 1.31 5.22
CA VAL A 29 -3.81 2.44 5.23
C VAL A 29 -2.60 2.14 6.11
N VAL A 30 -2.81 1.66 7.35
CA VAL A 30 -1.71 1.31 8.25
C VAL A 30 -0.90 0.14 7.70
N GLY A 31 -1.58 -0.88 7.15
CA GLY A 31 -0.90 -2.00 6.49
C GLY A 31 -0.07 -1.56 5.27
N ASN A 32 -0.61 -0.65 4.44
CA ASN A 32 0.13 -0.10 3.31
C ASN A 32 1.36 0.70 3.75
N TYR A 33 1.24 1.45 4.85
CA TYR A 33 2.38 2.15 5.45
C TYR A 33 3.51 1.18 5.81
N ILE A 34 3.18 0.09 6.48
CA ILE A 34 4.14 -0.95 6.88
C ILE A 34 4.72 -1.68 5.67
N LEU A 35 3.89 -1.98 4.66
CA LEU A 35 4.34 -2.69 3.47
C LEU A 35 5.31 -1.85 2.62
N GLY A 36 4.94 -0.60 2.28
CA GLY A 36 5.78 0.15 1.34
C GLY A 36 5.52 1.64 1.23
N SER A 37 4.46 2.23 1.84
CA SER A 37 4.27 3.69 1.78
C SER A 37 4.96 4.44 2.92
N GLY A 38 5.51 3.75 3.90
CA GLY A 38 6.26 4.31 5.03
C GLY A 38 7.71 4.69 4.72
N GLY A 39 8.09 4.79 3.46
CA GLY A 39 9.45 5.16 3.06
C GLY A 39 10.47 4.07 3.42
N PHE A 40 11.57 4.48 4.07
CA PHE A 40 12.66 3.56 4.42
C PHE A 40 12.28 2.48 5.43
N ASP A 41 11.21 2.69 6.20
CA ASP A 41 10.72 1.71 7.18
C ASP A 41 9.86 0.61 6.57
N GLY A 42 9.40 0.76 5.32
CA GLY A 42 8.56 -0.21 4.64
C GLY A 42 9.26 -1.55 4.35
N ARG A 43 8.54 -2.67 4.46
CA ARG A 43 9.08 -4.01 4.17
C ARG A 43 9.65 -4.13 2.76
N LEU A 44 8.98 -3.54 1.75
CA LEU A 44 9.47 -3.53 0.37
C LEU A 44 10.82 -2.85 0.26
N MET A 45 10.99 -1.70 0.91
CA MET A 45 12.25 -0.98 0.91
C MET A 45 13.35 -1.77 1.60
N LYS A 46 13.12 -2.24 2.81
CA LYS A 46 14.07 -3.05 3.59
C LYS A 46 14.52 -4.30 2.83
N THR A 47 13.57 -4.95 2.13
CA THR A 47 13.89 -6.19 1.44
C THR A 47 14.55 -5.93 0.08
N LEU A 48 13.91 -5.17 -0.82
CA LEU A 48 14.41 -5.02 -2.19
C LEU A 48 15.65 -4.13 -2.28
N ARG A 49 15.75 -3.11 -1.42
CA ARG A 49 16.87 -2.17 -1.41
C ARG A 49 17.95 -2.60 -0.43
N ASP A 50 17.61 -2.68 0.86
CA ASP A 50 18.65 -2.80 1.90
C ASP A 50 19.23 -4.21 1.96
N GLN A 51 18.39 -5.25 1.79
CA GLN A 51 18.85 -6.64 1.85
C GLN A 51 19.44 -7.13 0.52
N TYR A 52 18.77 -6.83 -0.60
CA TYR A 52 19.16 -7.40 -1.91
C TYR A 52 19.80 -6.39 -2.87
N GLY A 53 19.72 -5.09 -2.64
CA GLY A 53 20.27 -4.08 -3.53
C GLY A 53 19.68 -4.04 -4.94
N TYR A 54 18.45 -4.55 -5.11
CA TYR A 54 17.82 -4.62 -6.42
C TYR A 54 17.32 -3.28 -6.94
N THR A 55 17.05 -2.34 -6.06
CA THR A 55 16.45 -1.05 -6.39
C THR A 55 16.93 0.06 -5.47
N TYR A 56 16.82 1.30 -5.89
CA TYR A 56 16.98 2.47 -5.01
C TYR A 56 15.71 2.77 -4.20
N GLY A 57 14.55 2.25 -4.63
CA GLY A 57 13.31 2.45 -3.93
C GLY A 57 12.21 1.52 -4.44
N ALA A 58 11.43 0.99 -3.50
CA ALA A 58 10.24 0.17 -3.76
C ALA A 58 9.10 0.64 -2.85
N TYR A 59 7.97 0.96 -3.46
CA TYR A 59 6.86 1.58 -2.78
C TYR A 59 5.55 0.85 -3.09
N SER A 60 4.65 0.84 -2.12
CA SER A 60 3.25 0.47 -2.35
C SER A 60 2.34 1.67 -2.23
N ASN A 61 1.30 1.69 -3.05
CA ASN A 61 0.30 2.74 -3.04
C ASN A 61 -1.10 2.15 -2.99
N LEU A 62 -1.92 2.73 -2.16
CA LEU A 62 -3.34 2.48 -2.09
C LEU A 62 -4.03 3.75 -2.59
N ALA A 63 -4.64 3.69 -3.77
CA ALA A 63 -5.33 4.81 -4.40
C ALA A 63 -6.84 4.62 -4.27
N PRO A 64 -7.40 5.01 -3.12
CA PRO A 64 -8.83 4.90 -2.92
C PRO A 64 -9.58 5.90 -3.82
N ALA A 65 -10.79 5.53 -4.24
CA ALA A 65 -11.66 6.34 -5.06
C ALA A 65 -13.13 6.17 -4.63
N THR A 66 -14.04 6.93 -5.21
CA THR A 66 -15.49 6.74 -4.98
C THR A 66 -15.98 5.37 -5.41
N GLU A 67 -15.30 4.79 -6.40
CA GLU A 67 -15.44 3.40 -6.83
C GLU A 67 -14.29 2.54 -6.29
N ALA A 68 -14.15 1.31 -6.77
CA ALA A 68 -13.04 0.44 -6.39
C ALA A 68 -11.69 1.05 -6.80
N GLY A 69 -10.84 1.33 -5.84
CA GLY A 69 -9.50 1.87 -6.06
C GLY A 69 -8.45 0.80 -6.35
N ALA A 70 -7.32 1.22 -6.87
CA ALA A 70 -6.20 0.34 -7.16
C ALA A 70 -5.23 0.23 -5.98
N PHE A 71 -4.74 -0.98 -5.73
CA PHE A 71 -3.52 -1.21 -4.97
C PHE A 71 -2.38 -1.50 -5.96
N SER A 72 -1.22 -0.87 -5.77
CA SER A 72 -0.07 -1.05 -6.65
C SER A 72 1.24 -1.12 -5.87
N ILE A 73 2.21 -1.86 -6.42
CA ILE A 73 3.61 -1.84 -6.02
C ILE A 73 4.43 -1.38 -7.21
N ALA A 74 5.31 -0.41 -7.00
CA ALA A 74 6.18 0.14 -8.04
C ALA A 74 7.63 0.20 -7.56
N PHE A 75 8.54 -0.16 -8.45
CA PHE A 75 9.99 -0.01 -8.25
C PHE A 75 10.71 -0.01 -9.60
N SER A 76 11.89 0.60 -9.60
CA SER A 76 12.81 0.59 -10.74
C SER A 76 14.02 -0.28 -10.42
N THR A 77 14.47 -1.09 -11.36
CA THR A 77 15.61 -1.99 -11.16
C THR A 77 16.44 -2.12 -12.43
N GLN A 78 17.65 -2.62 -12.31
CA GLN A 78 18.48 -2.96 -13.46
C GLN A 78 17.86 -4.15 -14.22
N LYS A 79 18.05 -4.20 -15.54
CA LYS A 79 17.53 -5.27 -16.40
C LYS A 79 17.87 -6.67 -15.87
N ALA A 80 19.10 -6.89 -15.45
CA ALA A 80 19.55 -8.19 -14.92
C ALA A 80 18.82 -8.62 -13.63
N ASN A 81 18.40 -7.66 -12.81
CA ASN A 81 17.74 -7.92 -11.54
C ASN A 81 16.20 -7.99 -11.65
N THR A 82 15.67 -7.89 -12.85
CA THR A 82 14.25 -7.85 -13.14
C THR A 82 13.46 -9.01 -12.54
N ALA A 83 13.85 -10.24 -12.89
CA ALA A 83 13.14 -11.43 -12.44
C ALA A 83 13.27 -11.66 -10.91
N PRO A 84 14.48 -11.61 -10.32
CA PRO A 84 14.61 -11.81 -8.88
C PRO A 84 13.95 -10.68 -8.06
N ALA A 85 14.03 -9.43 -8.50
CA ALA A 85 13.35 -8.33 -7.81
C ALA A 85 11.83 -8.47 -7.82
N LEU A 86 11.27 -8.90 -8.96
CA LEU A 86 9.83 -9.15 -9.07
C LEU A 86 9.39 -10.31 -8.16
N ALA A 87 10.10 -11.44 -8.22
CA ALA A 87 9.79 -12.59 -7.36
C ALA A 87 9.88 -12.22 -5.87
N THR A 88 10.87 -11.41 -5.49
CA THR A 88 11.03 -10.93 -4.12
C THR A 88 9.86 -10.01 -3.71
N ALA A 89 9.45 -9.07 -4.57
CA ALA A 89 8.30 -8.19 -4.28
C ALA A 89 7.01 -8.99 -4.11
N GLN A 90 6.78 -10.01 -4.96
CA GLN A 90 5.64 -10.92 -4.86
C GLN A 90 5.65 -11.69 -3.54
N LYS A 91 6.81 -12.21 -3.15
CA LYS A 91 6.97 -12.92 -1.88
C LYS A 91 6.69 -12.02 -0.69
N VAL A 92 7.26 -10.81 -0.66
CA VAL A 92 7.01 -9.82 0.42
C VAL A 92 5.53 -9.51 0.56
N LEU A 93 4.82 -9.34 -0.55
CA LEU A 93 3.38 -9.10 -0.52
C LEU A 93 2.61 -10.33 -0.03
N ALA A 94 2.93 -11.52 -0.53
CA ALA A 94 2.25 -12.76 -0.14
C ALA A 94 2.43 -13.04 1.36
N ASP A 95 3.65 -12.91 1.86
CA ASP A 95 3.97 -13.07 3.29
C ASP A 95 3.21 -12.02 4.14
N PHE A 96 3.17 -10.76 3.70
CA PHE A 96 2.43 -9.72 4.41
C PHE A 96 0.93 -10.02 4.49
N VAL A 97 0.32 -10.47 3.40
CA VAL A 97 -1.10 -10.83 3.38
C VAL A 97 -1.37 -12.07 4.24
N ALA A 98 -0.48 -13.06 4.22
CA ALA A 98 -0.64 -14.30 4.97
C ALA A 98 -0.46 -14.10 6.49
N GLU A 99 0.56 -13.35 6.88
CA GLU A 99 1.01 -13.24 8.27
C GLU A 99 0.51 -11.97 8.97
N GLY A 100 0.35 -10.88 8.21
CA GLY A 100 0.12 -9.54 8.75
C GLY A 100 1.40 -8.87 9.26
N PRO A 101 1.29 -7.70 9.89
CA PRO A 101 2.42 -7.02 10.51
C PRO A 101 2.78 -7.63 11.86
N THR A 102 4.05 -7.51 12.21
CA THR A 102 4.50 -7.72 13.59
C THR A 102 4.03 -6.58 14.49
N GLU A 103 3.97 -6.81 15.80
CA GLU A 103 3.59 -5.77 16.74
C GLU A 103 4.58 -4.59 16.74
N ALA A 104 5.88 -4.85 16.57
CA ALA A 104 6.90 -3.82 16.47
C ALA A 104 6.68 -2.91 15.26
N GLU A 105 6.39 -3.47 14.08
CA GLU A 105 6.05 -2.71 12.88
C GLU A 105 4.78 -1.89 13.05
N LEU A 106 3.78 -2.46 13.72
CA LEU A 106 2.53 -1.78 14.00
C LEU A 106 2.74 -0.57 14.91
N GLN A 107 3.48 -0.73 16.01
CA GLN A 107 3.77 0.36 16.93
C GLN A 107 4.59 1.47 16.26
N GLN A 108 5.59 1.12 15.45
CA GLN A 108 6.37 2.09 14.68
C GLN A 108 5.48 2.85 13.68
N ALA A 109 4.62 2.14 12.94
CA ALA A 109 3.70 2.75 12.00
C ALA A 109 2.72 3.71 12.68
N LYS A 110 2.13 3.30 13.81
CA LYS A 110 1.24 4.17 14.59
C LYS A 110 1.96 5.42 15.08
N SER A 111 3.14 5.27 15.63
CA SER A 111 3.96 6.41 16.12
C SER A 111 4.19 7.43 14.98
N ASN A 112 4.59 6.96 13.80
CA ASN A 112 4.86 7.81 12.66
C ASN A 112 3.59 8.44 12.06
N LEU A 113 2.52 7.65 11.89
CA LEU A 113 1.27 8.13 11.31
C LEU A 113 0.53 9.10 12.22
N VAL A 114 0.49 8.85 13.53
CA VAL A 114 -0.18 9.71 14.51
C VAL A 114 0.70 10.91 14.85
N GLY A 115 1.99 10.68 15.14
CA GLY A 115 2.91 11.76 15.52
C GLY A 115 3.20 12.73 14.36
N GLY A 116 3.29 12.23 13.13
CA GLY A 116 3.50 13.04 11.94
C GLY A 116 2.22 13.66 11.36
N PHE A 117 1.04 13.33 11.89
CA PHE A 117 -0.22 13.77 11.30
C PHE A 117 -0.40 15.30 11.28
N PRO A 118 -0.08 16.06 12.34
CA PRO A 118 -0.21 17.51 12.32
C PRO A 118 0.65 18.19 11.23
N LEU A 119 1.78 17.61 10.86
CA LEU A 119 2.66 18.14 9.81
C LEU A 119 2.06 18.02 8.40
N ARG A 120 0.97 17.28 8.25
CA ARG A 120 0.26 17.13 6.97
C ARG A 120 -0.62 18.34 6.63
N PHE A 121 -0.90 19.20 7.59
CA PHE A 121 -1.70 20.42 7.40
C PHE A 121 -1.13 21.63 8.15
N ASP A 122 0.21 21.67 8.29
CA ASP A 122 0.96 22.74 8.95
C ASP A 122 1.02 24.05 8.17
N THR A 123 0.51 24.09 6.93
CA THR A 123 0.40 25.28 6.10
C THR A 123 -1.03 25.45 5.60
N ASN A 124 -1.42 26.71 5.28
CA ASN A 124 -2.75 26.98 4.72
C ASN A 124 -3.04 26.21 3.43
N ALA A 125 -2.03 26.02 2.57
CA ALA A 125 -2.18 25.26 1.34
C ALA A 125 -2.49 23.79 1.62
N LYS A 126 -1.77 23.15 2.54
CA LYS A 126 -2.03 21.77 2.96
C LYS A 126 -3.37 21.65 3.68
N LEU A 127 -3.71 22.59 4.55
CA LEU A 127 -5.02 22.62 5.20
C LEU A 127 -6.16 22.69 4.18
N LEU A 128 -6.03 23.55 3.16
CA LEU A 128 -7.01 23.65 2.09
C LEU A 128 -7.19 22.32 1.34
N GLN A 129 -6.10 21.57 1.11
CA GLN A 129 -6.20 20.23 0.51
C GLN A 129 -7.03 19.27 1.37
N TYR A 130 -6.84 19.27 2.69
CA TYR A 130 -7.67 18.46 3.60
C TYR A 130 -9.13 18.91 3.64
N LEU A 131 -9.39 20.21 3.68
CA LEU A 131 -10.76 20.73 3.62
C LEU A 131 -11.45 20.37 2.30
N SER A 132 -10.72 20.43 1.19
CA SER A 132 -11.22 20.00 -0.11
C SER A 132 -11.52 18.48 -0.14
N LEU A 133 -10.66 17.66 0.48
CA LEU A 133 -10.88 16.22 0.60
C LEU A 133 -12.11 15.93 1.48
N ILE A 134 -12.23 16.59 2.61
CA ILE A 134 -13.37 16.46 3.52
C ILE A 134 -14.68 16.83 2.78
N GLY A 135 -14.70 17.97 2.08
CA GLY A 135 -15.85 18.41 1.32
C GLY A 135 -16.19 17.52 0.13
N PHE A 136 -15.18 17.10 -0.66
CA PHE A 136 -15.38 16.27 -1.84
C PHE A 136 -15.93 14.87 -1.51
N TYR A 137 -15.40 14.26 -0.44
CA TYR A 137 -15.82 12.92 0.00
C TYR A 137 -16.92 12.94 1.06
N ASN A 138 -17.44 14.12 1.41
CA ASN A 138 -18.43 14.29 2.47
C ASN A 138 -18.02 13.59 3.78
N LEU A 139 -16.78 13.83 4.21
CA LEU A 139 -16.25 13.29 5.45
C LEU A 139 -16.82 14.08 6.63
N PRO A 140 -16.87 13.51 7.85
CA PRO A 140 -17.28 14.25 9.04
C PRO A 140 -16.39 15.44 9.31
N ASP A 141 -16.96 16.48 9.92
CA ASP A 141 -16.26 17.70 10.27
C ASP A 141 -15.11 17.47 11.25
N ASP A 142 -15.21 16.43 12.08
CA ASP A 142 -14.18 16.01 13.03
C ASP A 142 -13.12 15.06 12.46
N TYR A 143 -13.06 14.88 11.14
CA TYR A 143 -12.14 13.93 10.48
C TYR A 143 -10.69 14.07 10.92
N LEU A 144 -10.20 15.32 11.07
CA LEU A 144 -8.81 15.56 11.49
C LEU A 144 -8.54 15.12 12.92
N GLU A 145 -9.54 15.14 13.79
CA GLU A 145 -9.44 14.66 15.18
C GLU A 145 -9.67 13.15 15.28
N ALA A 146 -10.56 12.63 14.46
CA ALA A 146 -10.93 11.21 14.45
C ALA A 146 -9.84 10.31 13.85
N TYR A 147 -9.11 10.79 12.82
CA TYR A 147 -8.09 10.03 12.11
C TYR A 147 -6.99 9.47 13.05
N PRO A 148 -6.31 10.27 13.87
CA PRO A 148 -5.26 9.73 14.77
C PRO A 148 -5.80 8.71 15.76
N LYS A 149 -7.02 8.92 16.28
CA LYS A 149 -7.68 8.00 17.23
C LYS A 149 -7.99 6.66 16.55
N ALA A 150 -8.51 6.70 15.33
CA ALA A 150 -8.81 5.51 14.54
C ALA A 150 -7.55 4.72 14.20
N VAL A 151 -6.47 5.39 13.77
CA VAL A 151 -5.17 4.74 13.50
C VAL A 151 -4.60 4.11 14.77
N ALA A 152 -4.63 4.81 15.90
CA ALA A 152 -4.13 4.30 17.18
C ALA A 152 -4.88 3.03 17.65
N ALA A 153 -6.17 2.91 17.33
CA ALA A 153 -7.02 1.79 17.75
C ALA A 153 -6.84 0.51 16.90
N ILE A 154 -6.20 0.57 15.73
CA ILE A 154 -6.04 -0.59 14.82
C ILE A 154 -5.11 -1.64 15.45
N SER A 155 -5.51 -2.92 15.37
CA SER A 155 -4.69 -4.07 15.74
C SER A 155 -4.05 -4.78 14.54
N SER A 156 -2.98 -5.55 14.78
CA SER A 156 -2.33 -6.39 13.78
C SER A 156 -3.30 -7.41 13.18
N ALA A 157 -4.19 -7.98 14.00
CA ALA A 157 -5.23 -8.90 13.53
C ALA A 157 -6.24 -8.23 12.56
N GLN A 158 -6.63 -6.98 12.84
CA GLN A 158 -7.51 -6.22 11.93
C GLN A 158 -6.83 -5.90 10.61
N ILE A 159 -5.53 -5.56 10.62
CA ILE A 159 -4.74 -5.34 9.40
C ILE A 159 -4.69 -6.64 8.59
N LYS A 160 -4.28 -7.74 9.20
CA LYS A 160 -4.23 -9.06 8.54
C LYS A 160 -5.57 -9.41 7.91
N ALA A 161 -6.65 -9.35 8.64
CA ALA A 161 -8.00 -9.68 8.17
C ALA A 161 -8.47 -8.77 7.01
N ALA A 162 -8.16 -7.47 7.07
CA ALA A 162 -8.50 -6.53 6.01
C ALA A 162 -7.72 -6.80 4.72
N TRP A 163 -6.41 -7.08 4.84
CA TRP A 163 -5.54 -7.38 3.70
C TRP A 163 -5.89 -8.71 3.06
N GLN A 164 -6.10 -9.78 3.82
CA GLN A 164 -6.55 -11.08 3.29
C GLN A 164 -7.87 -10.98 2.51
N ARG A 165 -8.77 -10.11 2.96
CA ARG A 165 -10.07 -9.91 2.31
C ARG A 165 -10.00 -9.09 1.02
N ARG A 166 -9.02 -8.19 0.88
CA ARG A 166 -8.99 -7.16 -0.15
C ARG A 166 -7.85 -7.29 -1.16
N VAL A 167 -6.74 -7.89 -0.77
CA VAL A 167 -5.55 -8.00 -1.62
C VAL A 167 -5.30 -9.47 -1.94
N GLN A 168 -5.31 -9.79 -3.23
CA GLN A 168 -5.11 -11.14 -3.74
C GLN A 168 -3.78 -11.19 -4.50
N PRO A 169 -2.66 -11.57 -3.85
CA PRO A 169 -1.33 -11.53 -4.46
C PRO A 169 -1.23 -12.33 -5.76
N GLN A 170 -1.96 -13.45 -5.86
CA GLN A 170 -1.98 -14.33 -7.02
C GLN A 170 -2.70 -13.72 -8.25
N ASN A 171 -3.55 -12.72 -8.05
CA ASN A 171 -4.35 -12.09 -9.10
C ASN A 171 -3.81 -10.71 -9.53
N MET A 172 -2.58 -10.37 -9.10
CA MET A 172 -1.96 -9.10 -9.45
C MET A 172 -1.51 -9.07 -10.91
N ASN A 173 -1.86 -8.01 -11.63
CA ASN A 173 -1.32 -7.75 -12.97
C ASN A 173 0.12 -7.24 -12.87
N ILE A 174 1.00 -7.76 -13.71
CA ILE A 174 2.41 -7.37 -13.75
C ILE A 174 2.68 -6.63 -15.06
N VAL A 175 3.15 -5.40 -14.93
CA VAL A 175 3.58 -4.58 -16.07
C VAL A 175 5.08 -4.33 -15.96
N VAL A 176 5.82 -4.69 -16.99
CA VAL A 176 7.27 -4.50 -17.09
C VAL A 176 7.58 -3.62 -18.28
N VAL A 177 8.26 -2.51 -18.05
CA VAL A 177 8.65 -1.58 -19.11
C VAL A 177 10.17 -1.53 -19.24
N GLY A 178 10.68 -1.65 -20.47
CA GLY A 178 12.10 -1.49 -20.78
C GLY A 178 12.99 -2.71 -20.50
N ALA A 179 12.43 -3.87 -20.18
CA ALA A 179 13.15 -5.14 -20.12
C ALA A 179 12.49 -6.16 -21.03
N ASP A 180 13.22 -7.25 -21.38
CA ASP A 180 12.58 -8.38 -22.04
C ASP A 180 11.51 -8.91 -21.09
N ALA A 181 10.27 -9.04 -21.55
CA ALA A 181 9.19 -9.59 -20.77
C ALA A 181 9.59 -11.00 -20.30
N PRO A 182 9.33 -11.41 -19.07
CA PRO A 182 9.46 -12.79 -18.69
C PRO A 182 8.59 -13.60 -19.66
N LYS A 183 9.17 -14.60 -20.29
CA LYS A 183 8.39 -15.51 -21.18
C LYS A 183 7.33 -16.15 -20.30
N ASN A 184 6.07 -15.82 -20.54
CA ASN A 184 4.95 -16.50 -19.90
C ASN A 184 4.96 -17.96 -20.38
N THR A 185 5.44 -18.86 -19.55
CA THR A 185 5.46 -20.29 -19.83
C THR A 185 4.08 -20.94 -19.68
N ASP A 186 3.08 -20.22 -19.16
CA ASP A 186 1.77 -20.78 -18.78
C ASP A 186 0.57 -20.29 -19.61
N ALA A 187 0.80 -19.65 -20.77
CA ALA A 187 -0.31 -19.18 -21.62
C ALA A 187 -0.73 -20.18 -22.73
N GLN A 188 -0.36 -21.46 -22.63
CA GLN A 188 -0.81 -22.49 -23.58
C GLN A 188 -1.39 -23.70 -22.88
N SER A 189 -2.60 -23.60 -22.36
CA SER A 189 -3.54 -24.74 -22.36
C SER A 189 -4.90 -24.32 -21.85
N LYS A 190 -5.70 -23.69 -22.70
CA LYS A 190 -7.16 -23.85 -22.75
C LYS A 190 -7.65 -23.31 -24.10
N LYS A 191 -7.63 -24.20 -25.08
CA LYS A 191 -8.59 -24.21 -26.18
C LYS A 191 -9.66 -25.22 -25.84
#